data_481062d1c472f7d0c54c75005672add8
#
_entry.id   481062d1c472f7d0c54c75005672add8
#
_cell.length_a   1.000
_cell.length_b   1.000
_cell.length_c   1.000
_cell.angle_alpha   90.00
_cell.angle_beta   90.00
_cell.angle_gamma   90.00
#
_symmetry.space_group_name_H-M   'P 1'
#
loop_
_entity.id
_entity.type
_entity.pdbx_description
1 polymer ?
#
loop_
_entity_poly.entity_id
_entity_poly.type
_entity_poly.pdbx_seq_one_letter_code
_entity_poly.pdbx_strand_id
1 'polypeptide(L)'
;MRFIPALTLLAALCAGGQACAAIGQRFPSERKEVVDPVTGTHLTFLTSRPHGDSKIYQTHPQWTADGQWLIFRSHMAGNEAMAVNEKTGDIVQVTQGGYEGMLNAARKSMKLYFLRRAGDARQVVEVDLARVLADSAAGRMQPAGAYQRVAATLPASMEAFGDTALDADEDWLYVRVGPHEAARHLAPGTKLEPAFGPRHMGAGPAGIARVNVHTGEVRHVVSVPFQVGHIQANLWNPGEIVFCWETGGKSSQRTWTVKADGSGLRPLYPEAPYEWVTHEAVIGRDEVALAIMGHRAIPGAAAAVDGPATDVGGANPGQDDGWDQAGTREKPSGLAIVNLRTRQMQIVGQTPSGSGFWHVHGSSDGRFAVGDDFSRSLYLIDRASHAMMLLTTGHRTTAADHPHPTFSPDGTRIEIQSAMLSADGRTLNICIVPVPEAWLKPGVR
;
A
#
# COMPACT_ATOMS: atom_id res chain seq x y z
N MET A 1 -31.37 46.63 59.73
CA MET A 1 -31.42 45.39 59.00
C MET A 1 -31.32 45.72 57.52
N ARG A 2 -30.17 45.44 56.91
CA ARG A 2 -29.94 45.64 55.47
C ARG A 2 -29.77 44.26 54.87
N PHE A 3 -30.68 43.92 53.95
CA PHE A 3 -30.60 42.69 53.12
C PHE A 3 -29.61 42.89 51.98
N ILE A 4 -28.64 41.99 51.88
CA ILE A 4 -27.72 41.85 50.75
C ILE A 4 -28.27 40.72 49.85
N PRO A 5 -28.52 40.92 48.55
CA PRO A 5 -28.90 39.82 47.69
C PRO A 5 -27.65 39.03 47.26
N ALA A 6 -27.73 37.71 47.45
CA ALA A 6 -26.69 36.79 46.97
C ALA A 6 -26.79 36.66 45.43
N LEU A 7 -25.69 36.99 44.76
CA LEU A 7 -25.52 36.79 43.33
C LEU A 7 -25.09 35.33 43.10
N THR A 8 -25.96 34.52 42.55
CA THR A 8 -25.65 33.14 42.16
C THR A 8 -24.94 33.17 40.83
N LEU A 9 -23.66 32.87 40.84
CA LEU A 9 -22.82 32.70 39.63
C LEU A 9 -23.16 31.31 39.05
N LEU A 10 -23.86 31.28 37.91
CA LEU A 10 -24.08 30.07 37.13
C LEU A 10 -22.78 29.79 36.34
N ALA A 11 -21.99 28.85 36.79
CA ALA A 11 -20.85 28.34 36.05
C ALA A 11 -21.38 27.41 34.93
N ALA A 12 -21.34 27.89 33.71
CA ALA A 12 -21.58 27.06 32.53
C ALA A 12 -20.39 26.10 32.36
N LEU A 13 -20.58 24.86 32.79
CA LEU A 13 -19.69 23.77 32.40
C LEU A 13 -19.85 23.55 30.88
N CYS A 14 -18.89 24.07 30.08
CA CYS A 14 -18.67 23.58 28.73
C CYS A 14 -18.18 22.14 28.85
N ALA A 15 -19.08 21.17 28.76
CA ALA A 15 -18.72 19.80 28.46
C ALA A 15 -18.11 19.79 27.04
N GLY A 16 -16.78 19.82 26.97
CA GLY A 16 -16.04 19.63 25.74
C GLY A 16 -16.20 18.19 25.28
N GLY A 17 -17.34 17.87 24.67
CA GLY A 17 -17.46 16.71 23.83
C GLY A 17 -16.48 16.92 22.67
N GLN A 18 -15.48 16.07 22.54
CA GLN A 18 -14.69 15.99 21.32
C GLN A 18 -15.72 15.71 20.20
N ALA A 19 -16.02 16.71 19.42
CA ALA A 19 -16.83 16.53 18.23
C ALA A 19 -16.05 15.53 17.37
N CYS A 20 -16.62 14.32 17.17
CA CYS A 20 -16.06 13.38 16.21
C CYS A 20 -15.88 14.12 14.91
N ALA A 21 -14.68 14.13 14.39
CA ALA A 21 -14.37 14.78 13.13
C ALA A 21 -15.30 14.22 12.04
N ALA A 22 -15.86 15.09 11.22
CA ALA A 22 -16.85 14.74 10.21
C ALA A 22 -16.25 14.79 8.81
N ILE A 23 -16.80 14.01 7.91
CA ILE A 23 -16.43 14.07 6.48
C ILE A 23 -16.49 15.52 5.99
N GLY A 24 -15.48 15.95 5.26
CA GLY A 24 -15.31 17.32 4.78
C GLY A 24 -14.72 18.31 5.79
N GLN A 25 -14.45 17.88 7.04
CA GLN A 25 -13.75 18.73 7.99
C GLN A 25 -12.35 19.09 7.45
N ARG A 26 -12.03 20.39 7.46
CA ARG A 26 -10.73 20.91 7.05
C ARG A 26 -9.82 21.09 8.25
N PHE A 27 -8.54 20.85 8.00
CA PHE A 27 -7.49 21.07 8.96
C PHE A 27 -6.45 22.02 8.35
N PRO A 28 -5.73 22.80 9.17
CA PRO A 28 -4.69 23.70 8.66
C PRO A 28 -3.56 22.91 8.03
N SER A 29 -2.89 23.54 7.06
CA SER A 29 -1.70 22.99 6.42
C SER A 29 -0.60 22.71 7.45
N GLU A 30 0.02 21.55 7.30
CA GLU A 30 1.14 21.08 8.11
C GLU A 30 2.43 21.00 7.30
N ARG A 31 2.39 21.54 6.07
CA ARG A 31 3.46 21.46 5.09
C ARG A 31 4.76 22.01 5.65
N LYS A 32 5.84 21.22 5.52
CA LYS A 32 7.21 21.58 5.92
C LYS A 32 8.19 21.20 4.82
N GLU A 33 9.12 22.09 4.54
CA GLU A 33 10.26 21.81 3.68
C GLU A 33 11.46 21.40 4.55
N VAL A 34 12.13 20.33 4.13
CA VAL A 34 13.32 19.80 4.81
C VAL A 34 14.35 19.45 3.74
N VAL A 35 15.61 19.79 3.98
CA VAL A 35 16.71 19.35 3.12
C VAL A 35 17.36 18.13 3.74
N ASP A 36 17.50 17.05 2.98
CA ASP A 36 18.27 15.89 3.41
C ASP A 36 19.74 16.29 3.58
N PRO A 37 20.31 16.15 4.78
CA PRO A 37 21.67 16.64 5.03
C PRO A 37 22.77 15.84 4.34
N VAL A 38 22.45 14.63 3.84
CA VAL A 38 23.41 13.76 3.17
C VAL A 38 23.37 13.95 1.65
N THR A 39 22.17 13.99 1.08
CA THR A 39 21.98 14.05 -0.37
C THR A 39 21.72 15.44 -0.91
N GLY A 40 21.32 16.38 -0.05
CA GLY A 40 20.88 17.71 -0.46
C GLY A 40 19.47 17.74 -1.08
N THR A 41 18.75 16.62 -1.11
CA THR A 41 17.42 16.54 -1.70
C THR A 41 16.41 17.35 -0.87
N HIS A 42 15.64 18.19 -1.54
CA HIS A 42 14.56 18.95 -0.92
C HIS A 42 13.32 18.08 -0.76
N LEU A 43 12.91 17.86 0.46
CA LEU A 43 11.78 17.03 0.84
C LEU A 43 10.60 17.92 1.24
N THR A 44 9.40 17.60 0.77
CA THR A 44 8.17 18.28 1.19
C THR A 44 7.34 17.35 2.06
N PHE A 45 7.33 17.56 3.36
CA PHE A 45 6.40 16.90 4.25
C PHE A 45 5.03 17.56 4.13
N LEU A 46 4.02 16.78 3.79
CA LEU A 46 2.62 17.25 3.68
C LEU A 46 1.89 17.14 5.01
N THR A 47 2.34 16.24 5.90
CA THR A 47 1.86 16.12 7.26
C THR A 47 3.03 16.16 8.24
N SER A 48 2.79 16.61 9.48
CA SER A 48 3.86 16.75 10.48
C SER A 48 3.37 16.60 11.93
N ARG A 49 2.18 16.04 12.11
CA ARG A 49 1.55 15.89 13.43
C ARG A 49 2.11 14.70 14.23
N PRO A 50 2.05 14.77 15.57
CA PRO A 50 2.60 13.73 16.43
C PRO A 50 1.76 12.46 16.53
N HIS A 51 0.51 12.43 16.04
CA HIS A 51 -0.33 11.21 16.07
C HIS A 51 -0.09 10.25 14.93
N GLY A 52 0.65 10.68 13.93
CA GLY A 52 1.07 9.83 12.82
C GLY A 52 0.04 9.71 11.71
N ASP A 53 0.58 9.60 10.52
CA ASP A 53 -0.12 9.39 9.27
C ASP A 53 0.64 8.37 8.43
N SER A 54 -0.08 7.51 7.73
CA SER A 54 0.52 6.54 6.82
C SER A 54 -0.11 6.62 5.44
N LYS A 55 0.72 6.41 4.42
CA LYS A 55 0.23 6.37 3.05
C LYS A 55 -0.58 5.10 2.76
N ILE A 56 -1.31 5.06 1.67
CA ILE A 56 -1.84 3.83 1.10
C ILE A 56 -0.64 2.96 0.68
N TYR A 57 -0.77 1.65 0.76
CA TYR A 57 0.33 0.75 0.39
C TYR A 57 0.75 0.96 -1.08
N GLN A 58 2.04 0.83 -1.39
CA GLN A 58 2.60 1.19 -2.71
C GLN A 58 1.97 0.49 -3.92
N THR A 59 1.19 -0.55 -3.70
CA THR A 59 0.48 -1.29 -4.74
C THR A 59 -0.75 -0.57 -5.30
N HIS A 60 -1.17 0.51 -4.64
CA HIS A 60 -2.42 1.21 -4.93
C HIS A 60 -2.17 2.67 -5.32
N PRO A 61 -3.07 3.28 -6.11
CA PRO A 61 -3.00 4.72 -6.40
C PRO A 61 -3.06 5.56 -5.13
N GLN A 62 -2.21 6.56 -5.06
CA GLN A 62 -2.10 7.48 -3.93
C GLN A 62 -2.80 8.81 -4.22
N TRP A 63 -2.68 9.28 -5.47
CA TRP A 63 -3.26 10.54 -5.93
C TRP A 63 -4.69 10.36 -6.42
N THR A 64 -5.50 11.40 -6.21
CA THR A 64 -6.82 11.53 -6.85
C THR A 64 -6.68 11.64 -8.37
N ALA A 65 -7.77 11.39 -9.09
CA ALA A 65 -7.78 11.39 -10.57
C ALA A 65 -7.33 12.72 -11.20
N ASP A 66 -7.55 13.85 -10.51
CA ASP A 66 -7.09 15.18 -10.93
C ASP A 66 -5.62 15.47 -10.58
N GLY A 67 -4.95 14.54 -9.88
CA GLY A 67 -3.55 14.64 -9.48
C GLY A 67 -3.25 15.72 -8.44
N GLN A 68 -4.27 16.31 -7.80
CA GLN A 68 -4.06 17.43 -6.88
C GLN A 68 -3.98 17.03 -5.42
N TRP A 69 -4.60 15.89 -5.06
CA TRP A 69 -4.70 15.43 -3.68
C TRP A 69 -4.10 14.05 -3.50
N LEU A 70 -3.48 13.84 -2.38
CA LEU A 70 -3.06 12.50 -1.93
C LEU A 70 -4.03 12.00 -0.86
N ILE A 71 -4.40 10.74 -0.96
CA ILE A 71 -5.22 10.07 0.04
C ILE A 71 -4.30 9.33 1.01
N PHE A 72 -4.53 9.50 2.30
CA PHE A 72 -3.72 8.87 3.34
C PHE A 72 -4.56 8.44 4.54
N ARG A 73 -3.97 7.62 5.39
CA ARG A 73 -4.53 7.11 6.64
C ARG A 73 -4.05 7.98 7.78
N SER A 74 -4.96 8.49 8.61
CA SER A 74 -4.59 9.29 9.76
C SER A 74 -5.14 8.71 11.05
N HIS A 75 -4.32 8.73 12.09
CA HIS A 75 -4.75 8.34 13.44
C HIS A 75 -5.44 9.49 14.19
N MET A 76 -5.52 10.66 13.60
CA MET A 76 -6.09 11.86 14.22
C MET A 76 -7.59 11.76 14.48
N ALA A 77 -8.34 11.19 13.56
CA ALA A 77 -9.80 11.19 13.57
C ALA A 77 -10.40 9.78 13.74
N GLY A 78 -9.73 8.91 14.50
CA GLY A 78 -10.32 7.61 14.84
C GLY A 78 -10.38 6.62 13.67
N ASN A 79 -9.30 6.51 12.88
CA ASN A 79 -9.20 5.62 11.73
C ASN A 79 -10.03 6.06 10.53
N GLU A 80 -9.94 7.34 10.18
CA GLU A 80 -10.55 7.89 8.97
C GLU A 80 -9.48 8.19 7.92
N ALA A 81 -9.89 8.17 6.65
CA ALA A 81 -9.04 8.60 5.56
C ALA A 81 -9.08 10.12 5.40
N MET A 82 -7.94 10.68 5.07
CA MET A 82 -7.75 12.10 4.79
C MET A 82 -7.29 12.29 3.35
N ALA A 83 -7.53 13.48 2.81
CA ALA A 83 -6.90 13.98 1.61
C ALA A 83 -6.03 15.18 1.95
N VAL A 84 -4.81 15.26 1.40
CA VAL A 84 -3.97 16.45 1.48
C VAL A 84 -3.71 17.00 0.09
N ASN A 85 -3.94 18.30 -0.10
CA ASN A 85 -3.59 18.97 -1.34
C ASN A 85 -2.08 19.16 -1.41
N GLU A 86 -1.44 18.60 -2.41
CA GLU A 86 0.02 18.61 -2.52
C GLU A 86 0.59 20.04 -2.62
N LYS A 87 -0.11 20.94 -3.29
CA LYS A 87 0.33 22.31 -3.54
C LYS A 87 0.08 23.25 -2.36
N THR A 88 -1.11 23.18 -1.75
CA THR A 88 -1.52 24.12 -0.69
C THR A 88 -1.26 23.57 0.72
N GLY A 89 -1.18 22.25 0.85
CA GLY A 89 -1.10 21.56 2.13
C GLY A 89 -2.44 21.47 2.88
N ASP A 90 -3.54 21.90 2.28
CA ASP A 90 -4.87 21.76 2.88
C ASP A 90 -5.18 20.30 3.16
N ILE A 91 -5.65 19.99 4.37
CA ILE A 91 -6.03 18.64 4.77
C ILE A 91 -7.54 18.57 4.97
N VAL A 92 -8.18 17.53 4.41
CA VAL A 92 -9.63 17.32 4.47
C VAL A 92 -9.91 15.87 4.84
N GLN A 93 -10.78 15.64 5.83
CA GLN A 93 -11.29 14.31 6.12
C GLN A 93 -12.24 13.85 5.01
N VAL A 94 -11.97 12.68 4.41
CA VAL A 94 -12.73 12.19 3.24
C VAL A 94 -13.58 10.96 3.50
N THR A 95 -13.50 10.38 4.71
CA THR A 95 -14.38 9.28 5.13
C THR A 95 -15.03 9.58 6.47
N GLN A 96 -16.12 8.87 6.77
CA GLN A 96 -16.76 8.90 8.08
C GLN A 96 -17.38 7.54 8.38
N GLY A 97 -17.16 7.06 9.61
CA GLY A 97 -17.65 5.76 10.07
C GLY A 97 -16.62 4.63 9.93
N GLY A 98 -15.36 4.98 9.75
CA GLY A 98 -14.23 4.07 9.68
C GLY A 98 -14.11 3.31 8.35
N TYR A 99 -12.97 2.65 8.17
CA TYR A 99 -12.71 1.73 7.06
C TYR A 99 -11.87 0.54 7.56
N GLU A 100 -11.86 -0.54 6.78
CA GLU A 100 -11.02 -1.71 7.02
C GLU A 100 -10.17 -2.00 5.78
N GLY A 101 -8.88 -2.32 6.00
CA GLY A 101 -7.97 -2.74 4.94
C GLY A 101 -7.54 -1.62 4.00
N MET A 102 -7.59 -1.88 2.69
CA MET A 102 -7.09 -0.97 1.67
C MET A 102 -8.08 0.15 1.33
N LEU A 103 -7.51 1.31 1.06
CA LEU A 103 -8.19 2.44 0.43
C LEU A 103 -7.86 2.41 -1.06
N ASN A 104 -8.87 2.49 -1.91
CA ASN A 104 -8.72 2.40 -3.35
C ASN A 104 -9.11 3.73 -4.00
N ALA A 105 -8.14 4.61 -4.20
CA ALA A 105 -8.35 5.84 -4.96
C ALA A 105 -8.52 5.51 -6.46
N ALA A 106 -9.62 5.95 -7.04
CA ALA A 106 -9.89 5.76 -8.46
C ALA A 106 -8.98 6.66 -9.30
N ARG A 107 -8.44 6.13 -10.40
CA ARG A 107 -7.51 6.86 -11.28
C ARG A 107 -8.18 7.73 -12.33
N LYS A 108 -9.44 7.44 -12.68
CA LYS A 108 -10.20 8.11 -13.73
C LYS A 108 -11.31 8.99 -13.16
N SER A 109 -11.93 8.51 -12.08
CA SER A 109 -12.99 9.24 -11.40
C SER A 109 -12.49 9.79 -10.06
N MET A 110 -13.09 10.85 -9.60
CA MET A 110 -12.80 11.42 -8.28
C MET A 110 -13.56 10.65 -7.20
N LYS A 111 -13.23 9.34 -7.07
CA LYS A 111 -13.89 8.44 -6.12
C LYS A 111 -12.87 7.69 -5.26
N LEU A 112 -13.34 7.24 -4.09
CA LEU A 112 -12.58 6.39 -3.18
C LEU A 112 -13.46 5.20 -2.79
N TYR A 113 -12.88 3.99 -2.80
CA TYR A 113 -13.57 2.76 -2.42
C TYR A 113 -12.83 2.06 -1.28
N PHE A 114 -13.60 1.49 -0.34
CA PHE A 114 -13.06 0.74 0.79
C PHE A 114 -14.09 -0.22 1.38
N LEU A 115 -13.63 -1.13 2.23
CA LEU A 115 -14.51 -1.94 3.06
C LEU A 115 -14.79 -1.24 4.40
N ARG A 116 -16.04 -1.39 4.89
CA ARG A 116 -16.46 -0.94 6.19
C ARG A 116 -17.21 -2.05 6.92
N ARG A 117 -16.99 -2.18 8.21
CA ARG A 117 -17.70 -3.12 9.04
C ARG A 117 -19.17 -2.70 9.22
N ALA A 118 -20.08 -3.68 9.11
CA ALA A 118 -21.50 -3.52 9.36
C ALA A 118 -22.02 -4.77 10.11
N GLY A 119 -21.86 -4.77 11.43
CA GLY A 119 -22.01 -5.99 12.23
C GLY A 119 -21.00 -7.05 11.81
N ASP A 120 -21.48 -8.25 11.45
CA ASP A 120 -20.64 -9.34 10.95
C ASP A 120 -20.39 -9.25 9.43
N ALA A 121 -21.17 -8.43 8.72
CA ALA A 121 -21.01 -8.20 7.27
C ALA A 121 -19.94 -7.14 6.98
N ARG A 122 -19.58 -7.03 5.71
CA ARG A 122 -18.74 -5.94 5.17
C ARG A 122 -19.50 -5.19 4.10
N GLN A 123 -19.42 -3.88 4.14
CA GLN A 123 -19.95 -3.00 3.11
C GLN A 123 -18.80 -2.51 2.22
N VAL A 124 -18.99 -2.58 0.91
CA VAL A 124 -18.21 -1.81 -0.05
C VAL A 124 -18.80 -0.40 -0.06
N VAL A 125 -18.00 0.58 0.31
CA VAL A 125 -18.40 2.00 0.36
C VAL A 125 -17.69 2.75 -0.75
N GLU A 126 -18.46 3.58 -1.47
CA GLU A 126 -17.97 4.56 -2.42
C GLU A 126 -18.08 5.96 -1.82
N VAL A 127 -17.04 6.78 -1.98
CA VAL A 127 -17.05 8.21 -1.64
C VAL A 127 -16.91 9.04 -2.91
N ASP A 128 -17.74 10.07 -3.05
CA ASP A 128 -17.60 11.11 -4.07
C ASP A 128 -16.63 12.17 -3.57
N LEU A 129 -15.34 12.00 -3.88
CA LEU A 129 -14.27 12.92 -3.47
C LEU A 129 -14.46 14.30 -4.07
N ALA A 130 -14.88 14.38 -5.33
CA ALA A 130 -15.10 15.68 -5.98
C ALA A 130 -16.08 16.54 -5.21
N ARG A 131 -17.20 15.93 -4.81
CA ARG A 131 -18.23 16.62 -4.05
C ARG A 131 -17.79 16.93 -2.62
N VAL A 132 -17.13 15.99 -1.92
CA VAL A 132 -16.57 16.24 -0.58
C VAL A 132 -15.66 17.46 -0.60
N LEU A 133 -14.68 17.47 -1.50
CA LEU A 133 -13.65 18.52 -1.56
C LEU A 133 -14.25 19.87 -1.95
N ALA A 134 -15.18 19.89 -2.92
CA ALA A 134 -15.84 21.12 -3.36
C ALA A 134 -16.74 21.72 -2.27
N ASP A 135 -17.58 20.89 -1.62
CA ASP A 135 -18.48 21.36 -0.57
C ASP A 135 -17.72 21.76 0.69
N SER A 136 -16.63 21.04 1.02
CA SER A 136 -15.71 21.40 2.10
C SER A 136 -15.07 22.78 1.84
N ALA A 137 -14.58 23.04 0.64
CA ALA A 137 -14.00 24.32 0.29
C ALA A 137 -15.02 25.46 0.34
N ALA A 138 -16.27 25.19 -0.01
CA ALA A 138 -17.36 26.17 0.00
C ALA A 138 -18.04 26.33 1.37
N GLY A 139 -17.66 25.55 2.39
CA GLY A 139 -18.28 25.60 3.72
C GLY A 139 -19.74 25.15 3.75
N ARG A 140 -20.18 24.31 2.81
CA ARG A 140 -21.59 23.89 2.66
C ARG A 140 -21.79 22.39 2.80
N MET A 141 -21.09 21.78 3.77
CA MET A 141 -21.15 20.33 4.00
C MET A 141 -22.56 19.83 4.29
N GLN A 142 -22.86 18.66 3.75
CA GLN A 142 -24.07 17.90 3.97
C GLN A 142 -23.77 16.69 4.89
N PRO A 143 -24.80 16.01 5.41
CA PRO A 143 -24.58 14.75 6.13
C PRO A 143 -23.81 13.72 5.30
N ALA A 144 -23.03 12.85 5.95
CA ALA A 144 -22.12 11.89 5.31
C ALA A 144 -22.78 11.05 4.20
N GLY A 145 -24.05 10.67 4.36
CA GLY A 145 -24.79 9.92 3.34
C GLY A 145 -24.97 10.66 2.00
N ALA A 146 -24.72 11.99 1.94
CA ALA A 146 -24.71 12.73 0.68
C ALA A 146 -23.42 12.50 -0.14
N TYR A 147 -22.38 11.99 0.50
CA TYR A 147 -21.04 11.81 -0.07
C TYR A 147 -20.61 10.34 -0.12
N GLN A 148 -21.15 9.51 0.77
CA GLN A 148 -20.84 8.09 0.89
C GLN A 148 -22.07 7.26 0.58
N ARG A 149 -21.94 6.30 -0.34
CA ARG A 149 -22.98 5.30 -0.59
C ARG A 149 -22.44 3.89 -0.36
N VAL A 150 -23.30 3.00 0.09
CA VAL A 150 -23.01 1.56 0.10
C VAL A 150 -23.23 1.02 -1.32
N ALA A 151 -22.14 0.59 -1.97
CA ALA A 151 -22.19 -0.03 -3.30
C ALA A 151 -22.66 -1.49 -3.23
N ALA A 152 -22.21 -2.21 -2.19
CA ALA A 152 -22.60 -3.60 -1.94
C ALA A 152 -22.50 -3.94 -0.45
N THR A 153 -23.23 -4.97 -0.03
CA THR A 153 -23.08 -5.59 1.29
C THR A 153 -22.67 -7.05 1.08
N LEU A 154 -21.49 -7.41 1.59
CA LEU A 154 -20.93 -8.75 1.53
C LEU A 154 -21.34 -9.50 2.80
N PRO A 155 -21.99 -10.67 2.68
CA PRO A 155 -22.43 -11.42 3.85
C PRO A 155 -21.25 -11.93 4.69
N ALA A 156 -21.46 -12.14 5.97
CA ALA A 156 -20.45 -12.64 6.90
C ALA A 156 -19.81 -13.98 6.41
N SER A 157 -20.58 -14.81 5.72
CA SER A 157 -20.12 -16.10 5.17
C SER A 157 -19.01 -15.97 4.14
N MET A 158 -18.84 -14.81 3.51
CA MET A 158 -17.72 -14.56 2.60
C MET A 158 -16.41 -14.29 3.35
N GLU A 159 -16.49 -13.94 4.63
CA GLU A 159 -15.31 -13.57 5.43
C GLU A 159 -14.41 -12.56 4.70
N ALA A 160 -15.05 -11.62 3.99
CA ALA A 160 -14.32 -10.60 3.22
C ALA A 160 -13.48 -9.74 4.17
N PHE A 161 -12.21 -9.55 3.82
CA PHE A 161 -11.26 -8.90 4.71
C PHE A 161 -10.14 -8.19 3.95
N GLY A 162 -9.76 -7.04 4.43
CA GLY A 162 -8.49 -6.32 4.28
C GLY A 162 -8.01 -6.00 2.86
N ASP A 163 -7.60 -7.00 2.11
CA ASP A 163 -7.01 -6.80 0.79
C ASP A 163 -8.09 -6.60 -0.27
N THR A 164 -8.08 -5.42 -0.88
CA THR A 164 -8.98 -5.07 -1.98
C THR A 164 -8.22 -4.32 -3.06
N ALA A 165 -8.67 -4.38 -4.33
CA ALA A 165 -8.10 -3.60 -5.42
C ALA A 165 -9.18 -3.20 -6.42
N LEU A 166 -9.23 -1.91 -6.81
CA LEU A 166 -10.14 -1.40 -7.82
C LEU A 166 -9.60 -1.71 -9.22
N ASP A 167 -10.45 -2.27 -10.08
CA ASP A 167 -10.06 -2.60 -11.45
C ASP A 167 -9.83 -1.34 -12.31
N ALA A 168 -9.10 -1.52 -13.40
CA ALA A 168 -8.76 -0.44 -14.32
C ALA A 168 -9.98 0.26 -14.94
N ASP A 169 -11.11 -0.43 -15.08
CA ASP A 169 -12.38 0.12 -15.57
C ASP A 169 -13.14 0.89 -14.49
N GLU A 170 -12.78 0.69 -13.21
CA GLU A 170 -13.46 1.21 -12.04
C GLU A 170 -14.91 0.71 -11.86
N ASP A 171 -15.23 -0.41 -12.54
CA ASP A 171 -16.53 -1.08 -12.42
C ASP A 171 -16.51 -2.19 -11.36
N TRP A 172 -15.32 -2.75 -11.07
CA TRP A 172 -15.17 -3.90 -10.18
C TRP A 172 -14.14 -3.63 -9.08
N LEU A 173 -14.51 -4.01 -7.86
CA LEU A 173 -13.58 -4.08 -6.73
C LEU A 173 -13.28 -5.55 -6.44
N TYR A 174 -12.01 -5.96 -6.55
CA TYR A 174 -11.53 -7.25 -6.10
C TYR A 174 -11.44 -7.26 -4.59
N VAL A 175 -11.92 -8.34 -3.97
CA VAL A 175 -11.93 -8.50 -2.52
C VAL A 175 -11.39 -9.89 -2.16
N ARG A 176 -10.60 -9.96 -1.11
CA ARG A 176 -10.21 -11.23 -0.52
C ARG A 176 -11.42 -11.87 0.16
N VAL A 177 -11.57 -13.20 -0.03
CA VAL A 177 -12.55 -14.00 0.70
C VAL A 177 -11.84 -15.03 1.57
N GLY A 178 -12.47 -15.34 2.71
CA GLY A 178 -11.89 -16.22 3.70
C GLY A 178 -12.07 -17.70 3.43
N PRO A 179 -11.60 -18.54 4.38
CA PRO A 179 -11.51 -19.98 4.18
C PRO A 179 -12.83 -20.66 3.88
N HIS A 180 -13.91 -20.24 4.51
CA HIS A 180 -15.23 -20.85 4.34
C HIS A 180 -15.74 -20.70 2.90
N GLU A 181 -15.71 -19.50 2.38
CA GLU A 181 -16.14 -19.22 1.00
C GLU A 181 -15.18 -19.87 0.00
N ALA A 182 -13.87 -19.72 0.22
CA ALA A 182 -12.87 -20.28 -0.69
C ALA A 182 -12.96 -21.81 -0.81
N ALA A 183 -13.19 -22.53 0.29
CA ALA A 183 -13.30 -23.98 0.30
C ALA A 183 -14.44 -24.51 -0.59
N ARG A 184 -15.51 -23.75 -0.79
CA ARG A 184 -16.66 -24.13 -1.63
C ARG A 184 -16.31 -24.24 -3.11
N HIS A 185 -15.22 -23.62 -3.53
CA HIS A 185 -14.79 -23.51 -4.91
C HIS A 185 -13.51 -24.34 -5.21
N LEU A 186 -12.91 -24.96 -4.22
CA LEU A 186 -11.77 -25.87 -4.43
C LEU A 186 -12.24 -27.24 -4.86
N ALA A 187 -11.42 -27.93 -5.65
CA ALA A 187 -11.67 -29.32 -6.01
C ALA A 187 -11.65 -30.19 -4.74
N PRO A 188 -12.53 -31.20 -4.63
CA PRO A 188 -12.51 -32.16 -3.54
C PRO A 188 -11.13 -32.79 -3.37
N GLY A 189 -10.63 -32.84 -2.13
CA GLY A 189 -9.32 -33.43 -1.82
C GLY A 189 -8.13 -32.52 -2.11
N THR A 190 -8.34 -31.26 -2.46
CA THR A 190 -7.23 -30.29 -2.56
C THR A 190 -6.45 -30.24 -1.26
N LYS A 191 -5.14 -30.49 -1.33
CA LYS A 191 -4.25 -30.36 -0.18
C LYS A 191 -4.04 -28.90 0.15
N LEU A 192 -4.39 -28.51 1.37
CA LEU A 192 -4.22 -27.15 1.85
C LEU A 192 -2.79 -26.93 2.34
N GLU A 193 -2.29 -25.71 2.14
CA GLU A 193 -1.00 -25.29 2.65
C GLU A 193 -1.08 -24.98 4.15
N PRO A 194 -0.04 -25.35 4.92
CA PRO A 194 0.00 -25.08 6.35
C PRO A 194 0.35 -23.63 6.67
N ALA A 195 0.19 -23.25 7.94
CA ALA A 195 0.72 -22.01 8.47
C ALA A 195 2.24 -22.08 8.67
N PHE A 196 2.93 -20.96 8.48
CA PHE A 196 4.36 -20.81 8.66
C PHE A 196 4.69 -19.75 9.69
N GLY A 197 5.80 -19.98 10.40
CA GLY A 197 6.42 -19.03 11.29
C GLY A 197 5.59 -18.59 12.48
N PRO A 198 6.14 -17.71 13.33
CA PRO A 198 5.50 -17.29 14.58
C PRO A 198 4.23 -16.45 14.34
N ARG A 199 4.06 -15.88 13.14
CA ARG A 199 2.85 -15.15 12.78
C ARG A 199 1.72 -16.02 12.22
N HIS A 200 1.94 -17.34 12.12
CA HIS A 200 0.98 -18.31 11.59
C HIS A 200 0.41 -17.89 10.22
N MET A 201 1.27 -17.44 9.31
CA MET A 201 0.90 -16.98 7.98
C MET A 201 0.97 -18.10 6.95
N GLY A 202 0.24 -17.96 5.87
CA GLY A 202 0.35 -18.85 4.70
C GLY A 202 -0.74 -19.90 4.58
N ALA A 203 -1.42 -20.26 5.67
CA ALA A 203 -2.43 -21.30 5.65
C ALA A 203 -3.62 -20.96 4.74
N GLY A 204 -4.06 -21.95 3.96
CA GLY A 204 -5.25 -21.85 3.14
C GLY A 204 -6.47 -22.57 3.74
N PRO A 205 -7.58 -22.58 3.01
CA PRO A 205 -7.76 -21.93 1.73
C PRO A 205 -8.06 -20.42 1.83
N ALA A 206 -7.82 -19.69 0.75
CA ALA A 206 -8.32 -18.33 0.59
C ALA A 206 -8.70 -18.10 -0.88
N GLY A 207 -9.36 -16.99 -1.18
CA GLY A 207 -9.79 -16.72 -2.55
C GLY A 207 -9.94 -15.24 -2.83
N ILE A 208 -10.32 -14.95 -4.06
CA ILE A 208 -10.65 -13.62 -4.56
C ILE A 208 -12.05 -13.67 -5.15
N ALA A 209 -12.88 -12.70 -4.79
CA ALA A 209 -14.13 -12.40 -5.48
C ALA A 209 -14.05 -10.97 -6.06
N ARG A 210 -14.95 -10.64 -6.98
CA ARG A 210 -15.12 -9.29 -7.49
C ARG A 210 -16.53 -8.78 -7.22
N VAL A 211 -16.62 -7.51 -6.89
CA VAL A 211 -17.88 -6.82 -6.59
C VAL A 211 -18.08 -5.72 -7.60
N ASN A 212 -19.18 -5.73 -8.32
CA ASN A 212 -19.54 -4.62 -9.21
C ASN A 212 -19.98 -3.43 -8.36
N VAL A 213 -19.27 -2.31 -8.48
CA VAL A 213 -19.50 -1.13 -7.63
C VAL A 213 -20.78 -0.36 -7.98
N HIS A 214 -21.40 -0.64 -9.14
CA HIS A 214 -22.64 -0.01 -9.59
C HIS A 214 -23.88 -0.83 -9.22
N THR A 215 -23.79 -2.15 -9.39
CA THR A 215 -24.95 -3.06 -9.21
C THR A 215 -24.93 -3.80 -7.88
N GLY A 216 -23.78 -3.88 -7.22
CA GLY A 216 -23.59 -4.71 -6.03
C GLY A 216 -23.43 -6.21 -6.32
N GLU A 217 -23.40 -6.61 -7.60
CA GLU A 217 -23.20 -8.01 -8.00
C GLU A 217 -21.86 -8.53 -7.49
N VAL A 218 -21.87 -9.74 -6.94
CA VAL A 218 -20.67 -10.44 -6.47
C VAL A 218 -20.41 -11.66 -7.30
N ARG A 219 -19.18 -11.83 -7.80
CA ARG A 219 -18.75 -13.02 -8.56
C ARG A 219 -17.46 -13.59 -7.97
N HIS A 220 -17.42 -14.89 -7.83
CA HIS A 220 -16.17 -15.60 -7.52
C HIS A 220 -15.17 -15.45 -8.67
N VAL A 221 -13.88 -15.30 -8.34
CA VAL A 221 -12.78 -15.24 -9.29
C VAL A 221 -11.91 -16.50 -9.17
N VAL A 222 -11.32 -16.73 -8.02
CA VAL A 222 -10.41 -17.85 -7.80
C VAL A 222 -10.39 -18.26 -6.34
N SER A 223 -10.19 -19.56 -6.09
CA SER A 223 -9.80 -20.10 -4.79
C SER A 223 -8.49 -20.86 -4.90
N VAL A 224 -7.65 -20.69 -3.90
CA VAL A 224 -6.30 -21.30 -3.82
C VAL A 224 -6.10 -22.00 -2.49
N PRO A 225 -5.22 -23.03 -2.43
CA PRO A 225 -5.01 -23.79 -1.20
C PRO A 225 -4.17 -23.06 -0.13
N PHE A 226 -3.86 -21.80 -0.32
CA PHE A 226 -2.98 -21.00 0.52
C PHE A 226 -3.57 -19.62 0.83
N GLN A 227 -2.95 -18.90 1.76
CA GLN A 227 -3.35 -17.55 2.15
C GLN A 227 -3.09 -16.55 1.01
N VAL A 228 -4.13 -15.89 0.54
CA VAL A 228 -4.03 -14.75 -0.40
C VAL A 228 -3.67 -13.48 0.35
N GLY A 229 -2.73 -12.72 -0.19
CA GLY A 229 -2.38 -11.38 0.24
C GLY A 229 -2.03 -10.47 -0.93
N HIS A 230 -1.87 -9.17 -0.68
CA HIS A 230 -1.42 -8.15 -1.62
C HIS A 230 -2.21 -8.17 -2.96
N ILE A 231 -3.52 -8.26 -2.90
CA ILE A 231 -4.34 -8.20 -4.12
C ILE A 231 -4.13 -6.86 -4.81
N GLN A 232 -3.78 -6.91 -6.09
CA GLN A 232 -3.55 -5.76 -6.95
C GLN A 232 -4.30 -5.95 -8.26
N ALA A 233 -4.92 -4.88 -8.76
CA ALA A 233 -5.40 -4.84 -10.13
C ALA A 233 -4.31 -4.30 -11.06
N ASN A 234 -4.27 -4.79 -12.29
CA ASN A 234 -3.52 -4.13 -13.34
C ASN A 234 -4.27 -2.87 -13.77
N LEU A 235 -3.74 -1.71 -13.41
CA LEU A 235 -4.40 -0.42 -13.61
C LEU A 235 -4.42 0.04 -15.09
N TRP A 236 -3.86 -0.74 -16.00
CA TRP A 236 -3.81 -0.49 -17.46
C TRP A 236 -4.56 -1.54 -18.27
N ASN A 237 -4.76 -2.75 -17.74
CA ASN A 237 -5.47 -3.86 -18.38
C ASN A 237 -6.59 -4.35 -17.46
N PRO A 238 -7.86 -4.02 -17.76
CA PRO A 238 -8.98 -4.48 -16.97
C PRO A 238 -9.03 -6.00 -16.85
N GLY A 239 -9.43 -6.48 -15.70
CA GLY A 239 -9.59 -7.90 -15.43
C GLY A 239 -8.31 -8.68 -15.21
N GLU A 240 -7.17 -8.03 -15.01
CA GLU A 240 -5.90 -8.69 -14.72
C GLU A 240 -5.49 -8.43 -13.26
N ILE A 241 -5.25 -9.51 -12.50
CA ILE A 241 -5.02 -9.48 -11.06
C ILE A 241 -3.66 -10.07 -10.75
N VAL A 242 -2.90 -9.41 -9.87
CA VAL A 242 -1.68 -9.93 -9.26
C VAL A 242 -1.92 -10.07 -7.76
N PHE A 243 -1.46 -11.15 -7.16
CA PHE A 243 -1.58 -11.41 -5.73
C PHE A 243 -0.45 -12.30 -5.24
N CYS A 244 -0.31 -12.44 -3.95
CA CYS A 244 0.74 -13.28 -3.37
C CYS A 244 0.21 -14.41 -2.47
N TRP A 245 1.02 -15.46 -2.35
CA TRP A 245 0.95 -16.37 -1.23
C TRP A 245 1.69 -15.73 -0.05
N GLU A 246 0.93 -15.18 0.89
CA GLU A 246 1.48 -14.42 2.02
C GLU A 246 1.95 -15.35 3.15
N THR A 247 3.25 -15.48 3.29
CA THR A 247 3.87 -16.40 4.26
C THR A 247 4.93 -15.74 5.13
N GLY A 248 5.21 -14.45 4.92
CA GLY A 248 6.37 -13.81 5.53
C GLY A 248 7.71 -14.38 5.02
N GLY A 249 7.76 -14.76 3.73
CA GLY A 249 8.99 -15.21 3.06
C GLY A 249 9.25 -16.72 3.15
N LYS A 250 8.23 -17.53 3.37
CA LYS A 250 8.34 -19.00 3.49
C LYS A 250 7.75 -19.75 2.30
N SER A 251 7.08 -19.09 1.37
CA SER A 251 6.53 -19.72 0.17
C SER A 251 7.62 -20.07 -0.82
N SER A 252 7.49 -21.21 -1.46
CA SER A 252 8.33 -21.62 -2.59
C SER A 252 7.97 -20.90 -3.89
N GLN A 253 6.77 -20.36 -3.96
CA GLN A 253 6.25 -19.56 -5.08
C GLN A 253 5.34 -18.49 -4.51
N ARG A 254 5.82 -17.25 -4.40
CA ARG A 254 5.07 -16.19 -3.75
C ARG A 254 4.05 -15.52 -4.68
N THR A 255 4.50 -15.10 -5.88
CA THR A 255 3.72 -14.17 -6.68
C THR A 255 2.94 -14.88 -7.79
N TRP A 256 1.66 -14.57 -7.88
CA TRP A 256 0.69 -15.21 -8.77
C TRP A 256 -0.09 -14.17 -9.57
N THR A 257 -0.64 -14.60 -10.71
CA THR A 257 -1.56 -13.80 -11.51
C THR A 257 -2.76 -14.63 -11.94
N VAL A 258 -3.92 -13.99 -12.11
CA VAL A 258 -5.17 -14.58 -12.56
C VAL A 258 -6.00 -13.53 -13.28
N LYS A 259 -6.87 -13.95 -14.20
CA LYS A 259 -7.87 -13.05 -14.80
C LYS A 259 -9.14 -12.99 -13.97
N ALA A 260 -9.89 -11.91 -14.09
CA ALA A 260 -11.14 -11.68 -13.37
C ALA A 260 -12.26 -12.69 -13.68
N ASP A 261 -12.13 -13.46 -14.76
CA ASP A 261 -13.02 -14.59 -15.08
C ASP A 261 -12.55 -15.91 -14.46
N GLY A 262 -11.46 -15.90 -13.66
CA GLY A 262 -10.86 -17.06 -13.02
C GLY A 262 -9.88 -17.83 -13.90
N SER A 263 -9.77 -17.48 -15.18
CA SER A 263 -8.84 -18.15 -16.08
C SER A 263 -7.39 -17.70 -15.87
N GLY A 264 -6.45 -18.51 -16.34
CA GLY A 264 -5.04 -18.14 -16.40
C GLY A 264 -4.34 -18.04 -15.05
N LEU A 265 -4.86 -18.68 -14.00
CA LEU A 265 -4.15 -18.79 -12.72
C LEU A 265 -2.76 -19.41 -12.94
N ARG A 266 -1.70 -18.68 -12.61
CA ARG A 266 -0.33 -19.14 -12.75
C ARG A 266 0.64 -18.33 -11.89
N PRO A 267 1.85 -18.85 -11.62
CA PRO A 267 2.95 -18.04 -11.12
C PRO A 267 3.20 -16.82 -12.02
N LEU A 268 3.51 -15.67 -11.44
CA LEU A 268 3.96 -14.49 -12.18
C LEU A 268 5.20 -14.85 -13.01
N TYR A 269 6.20 -15.43 -12.36
CA TYR A 269 7.31 -16.15 -12.99
C TYR A 269 7.68 -17.34 -12.08
N PRO A 270 8.34 -18.40 -12.58
CA PRO A 270 8.80 -19.49 -11.72
C PRO A 270 9.94 -19.02 -10.83
N GLU A 271 9.73 -19.04 -9.52
CA GLU A 271 10.76 -18.70 -8.53
C GLU A 271 11.68 -19.89 -8.30
N ALA A 272 13.00 -19.66 -8.33
CA ALA A 272 13.99 -20.69 -8.01
C ALA A 272 14.03 -20.95 -6.50
N PRO A 273 14.51 -22.14 -6.07
CA PRO A 273 14.52 -22.52 -4.65
C PRO A 273 15.28 -21.56 -3.72
N TYR A 274 16.23 -20.81 -4.24
CA TYR A 274 17.03 -19.83 -3.50
C TYR A 274 16.50 -18.39 -3.64
N GLU A 275 15.51 -18.16 -4.49
CA GLU A 275 14.90 -16.84 -4.68
C GLU A 275 13.79 -16.60 -3.65
N TRP A 276 13.85 -15.45 -3.03
CA TRP A 276 12.74 -14.93 -2.28
C TRP A 276 12.36 -13.56 -2.84
N VAL A 277 11.15 -13.46 -3.35
CA VAL A 277 10.60 -12.21 -3.84
C VAL A 277 9.57 -11.66 -2.87
N THR A 278 9.45 -10.33 -2.84
CA THR A 278 8.51 -9.68 -1.93
C THR A 278 8.14 -8.30 -2.46
N HIS A 279 7.08 -7.73 -1.88
CA HIS A 279 6.62 -6.36 -2.10
C HIS A 279 6.40 -6.01 -3.58
N GLU A 280 5.81 -6.97 -4.29
CA GLU A 280 5.41 -6.81 -5.68
C GLU A 280 4.47 -5.63 -5.88
N ALA A 281 4.67 -4.85 -6.95
CA ALA A 281 3.81 -3.75 -7.37
C ALA A 281 3.61 -3.77 -8.89
N VAL A 282 2.37 -3.73 -9.35
CA VAL A 282 2.06 -3.55 -10.78
C VAL A 282 2.38 -2.09 -11.13
N ILE A 283 3.36 -1.88 -12.01
CA ILE A 283 3.92 -0.56 -12.34
C ILE A 283 3.65 -0.11 -13.78
N GLY A 284 3.14 -0.99 -14.60
CA GLY A 284 2.86 -0.73 -16.01
C GLY A 284 1.92 -1.77 -16.60
N ARG A 285 1.54 -1.57 -17.87
CA ARG A 285 0.63 -2.48 -18.59
C ARG A 285 1.05 -3.95 -18.51
N ASP A 286 2.35 -4.20 -18.64
CA ASP A 286 2.91 -5.53 -18.71
C ASP A 286 4.03 -5.75 -17.68
N GLU A 287 4.10 -4.94 -16.64
CA GLU A 287 5.25 -4.94 -15.74
C GLU A 287 4.87 -4.95 -14.27
N VAL A 288 5.56 -5.79 -13.52
CA VAL A 288 5.51 -5.87 -12.05
C VAL A 288 6.92 -5.66 -11.51
N ALA A 289 7.10 -4.66 -10.66
CA ALA A 289 8.30 -4.50 -9.87
C ALA A 289 8.23 -5.37 -8.62
N LEU A 290 9.34 -5.94 -8.19
CA LEU A 290 9.47 -6.69 -6.95
C LEU A 290 10.87 -6.59 -6.36
N ALA A 291 10.98 -6.74 -5.06
CA ALA A 291 12.26 -6.95 -4.42
C ALA A 291 12.63 -8.43 -4.51
N ILE A 292 13.85 -8.74 -4.94
CA ILE A 292 14.39 -10.09 -4.96
C ILE A 292 15.57 -10.20 -4.00
N MET A 293 15.56 -11.27 -3.22
CA MET A 293 16.59 -11.60 -2.25
C MET A 293 16.92 -13.08 -2.35
N GLY A 294 18.06 -13.40 -2.98
CA GLY A 294 18.47 -14.76 -3.29
C GLY A 294 19.31 -15.45 -2.21
N HIS A 295 19.44 -14.85 -1.03
CA HIS A 295 20.30 -15.35 0.03
C HIS A 295 19.55 -16.13 1.13
N ARG A 296 18.27 -16.37 0.92
CA ARG A 296 17.43 -17.03 1.90
C ARG A 296 17.03 -18.44 1.48
N ALA A 297 17.17 -19.38 2.40
CA ALA A 297 16.61 -20.71 2.22
C ALA A 297 15.08 -20.69 2.30
N ILE A 298 14.42 -21.29 1.31
CA ILE A 298 12.97 -21.46 1.30
C ILE A 298 12.66 -22.85 1.83
N PRO A 299 11.83 -23.01 2.89
CA PRO A 299 11.48 -24.31 3.43
C PRO A 299 10.85 -25.21 2.37
N GLY A 300 11.33 -26.46 2.28
CA GLY A 300 10.85 -27.45 1.29
C GLY A 300 11.46 -27.28 -0.10
N ALA A 301 12.28 -26.27 -0.36
CA ALA A 301 13.14 -26.22 -1.52
C ALA A 301 14.28 -27.24 -1.37
N ALA A 302 14.69 -27.87 -2.47
CA ALA A 302 15.87 -28.75 -2.47
C ALA A 302 17.07 -27.94 -1.93
N ALA A 303 17.86 -28.58 -1.08
CA ALA A 303 18.96 -27.97 -0.32
C ALA A 303 20.08 -27.42 -1.21
N ALA A 304 19.81 -26.38 -1.96
CA ALA A 304 20.78 -25.71 -2.81
C ALA A 304 21.33 -24.44 -2.18
N VAL A 305 20.88 -24.07 -0.99
CA VAL A 305 21.30 -22.86 -0.31
C VAL A 305 22.01 -23.23 0.97
N ASP A 306 23.27 -22.90 1.04
CA ASP A 306 24.06 -23.06 2.25
C ASP A 306 23.52 -22.11 3.32
N GLY A 307 23.05 -22.65 4.41
CA GLY A 307 22.59 -21.90 5.57
C GLY A 307 21.26 -22.39 6.15
N PRO A 308 21.03 -22.20 7.45
CA PRO A 308 19.77 -22.57 8.07
C PRO A 308 18.65 -21.70 7.52
N ALA A 309 17.48 -22.31 7.29
CA ALA A 309 16.25 -21.56 7.04
C ALA A 309 15.97 -20.68 8.25
N THR A 310 16.14 -19.38 8.09
CA THR A 310 15.83 -18.44 9.16
C THR A 310 14.34 -18.14 9.18
N ASP A 311 13.75 -18.23 10.36
CA ASP A 311 12.38 -17.77 10.56
C ASP A 311 12.39 -16.24 10.62
N VAL A 312 11.93 -15.61 9.56
CA VAL A 312 11.79 -14.15 9.52
C VAL A 312 10.54 -13.73 10.25
N GLY A 313 10.60 -13.75 11.53
CA GLY A 313 9.55 -13.30 12.43
C GLY A 313 9.20 -11.81 12.37
N GLY A 314 9.25 -11.18 11.20
CA GLY A 314 8.72 -9.83 11.02
C GLY A 314 9.69 -8.67 11.17
N ALA A 315 10.97 -8.93 11.47
CA ALA A 315 12.00 -7.89 11.42
C ALA A 315 12.51 -7.68 9.98
N ASN A 316 13.26 -6.61 9.77
CA ASN A 316 13.92 -6.32 8.51
C ASN A 316 14.89 -7.46 8.16
N PRO A 317 14.66 -8.18 7.09
CA PRO A 317 15.48 -9.34 6.75
C PRO A 317 16.98 -9.04 6.67
N GLY A 318 17.38 -7.91 6.14
CA GLY A 318 18.79 -7.51 6.05
C GLY A 318 19.48 -7.17 7.38
N GLN A 319 18.76 -7.26 8.49
CA GLN A 319 19.27 -7.03 9.85
C GLN A 319 19.31 -8.29 10.70
N ASP A 320 18.81 -9.41 10.16
CA ASP A 320 18.81 -10.69 10.86
C ASP A 320 20.16 -11.38 10.68
N ASP A 321 20.78 -11.84 11.77
CA ASP A 321 22.11 -12.48 11.78
C ASP A 321 22.19 -13.77 10.92
N GLY A 322 21.05 -14.36 10.60
CA GLY A 322 20.96 -15.57 9.77
C GLY A 322 20.94 -15.31 8.26
N TRP A 323 21.07 -14.08 7.82
CA TRP A 323 21.09 -13.76 6.39
C TRP A 323 22.51 -13.76 5.85
N ASP A 324 22.69 -14.51 4.80
CA ASP A 324 23.96 -14.61 4.09
C ASP A 324 24.15 -13.42 3.16
N GLN A 325 25.38 -13.21 2.72
CA GLN A 325 25.68 -12.12 1.77
C GLN A 325 24.95 -12.31 0.44
N ALA A 326 24.19 -11.32 0.04
CA ALA A 326 23.39 -11.31 -1.17
C ALA A 326 24.05 -10.47 -2.30
N GLY A 327 23.46 -10.48 -3.49
CA GLY A 327 23.90 -9.65 -4.63
C GLY A 327 24.93 -10.31 -5.51
N THR A 328 25.20 -11.60 -5.32
CA THR A 328 26.06 -12.39 -6.21
C THR A 328 25.26 -12.94 -7.39
N ARG A 329 25.95 -13.56 -8.36
CA ARG A 329 25.30 -14.25 -9.49
C ARG A 329 24.46 -15.44 -9.03
N GLU A 330 24.92 -16.15 -8.00
CA GLU A 330 24.28 -17.33 -7.42
C GLU A 330 23.15 -16.94 -6.47
N LYS A 331 23.27 -15.80 -5.80
CA LYS A 331 22.33 -15.26 -4.84
C LYS A 331 21.92 -13.83 -5.24
N PRO A 332 21.14 -13.65 -6.30
CA PRO A 332 20.80 -12.32 -6.78
C PRO A 332 19.90 -11.57 -5.79
N SER A 333 20.22 -10.32 -5.54
CA SER A 333 19.34 -9.42 -4.80
C SER A 333 19.23 -8.07 -5.48
N GLY A 334 18.11 -7.40 -5.32
CA GLY A 334 17.93 -6.09 -5.91
C GLY A 334 16.46 -5.74 -6.14
N LEU A 335 16.25 -4.72 -6.97
CA LEU A 335 14.96 -4.40 -7.55
C LEU A 335 14.86 -5.11 -8.90
N ALA A 336 13.86 -5.97 -9.04
CA ALA A 336 13.60 -6.71 -10.27
C ALA A 336 12.28 -6.26 -10.90
N ILE A 337 12.22 -6.38 -12.22
CA ILE A 337 11.00 -6.17 -13.00
C ILE A 337 10.68 -7.44 -13.76
N VAL A 338 9.45 -7.89 -13.62
CA VAL A 338 8.94 -9.06 -14.32
C VAL A 338 7.95 -8.60 -15.39
N ASN A 339 8.11 -9.10 -16.60
CA ASN A 339 7.14 -8.88 -17.67
C ASN A 339 6.00 -9.91 -17.56
N LEU A 340 4.76 -9.43 -17.41
CA LEU A 340 3.55 -10.26 -17.27
C LEU A 340 3.28 -11.17 -18.47
N ARG A 341 3.74 -10.81 -19.69
CA ARG A 341 3.49 -11.59 -20.92
C ARG A 341 4.56 -12.65 -21.13
N THR A 342 5.83 -12.24 -21.09
CA THR A 342 6.95 -13.14 -21.35
C THR A 342 7.39 -13.92 -20.11
N ARG A 343 7.03 -13.46 -18.92
CA ARG A 343 7.45 -13.99 -17.62
C ARG A 343 8.97 -13.88 -17.38
N GLN A 344 9.63 -13.06 -18.15
CA GLN A 344 11.05 -12.77 -17.96
C GLN A 344 11.23 -11.77 -16.83
N MET A 345 12.22 -11.99 -16.00
CA MET A 345 12.64 -11.12 -14.92
C MET A 345 13.98 -10.49 -15.24
N GLN A 346 14.12 -9.21 -14.92
CA GLN A 346 15.37 -8.48 -15.00
C GLN A 346 15.61 -7.72 -13.70
N ILE A 347 16.80 -7.86 -13.11
CA ILE A 347 17.25 -7.01 -12.00
C ILE A 347 17.75 -5.71 -12.59
N VAL A 348 17.13 -4.59 -12.23
CA VAL A 348 17.44 -3.25 -12.76
C VAL A 348 18.30 -2.42 -11.82
N GLY A 349 18.41 -2.80 -10.55
CA GLY A 349 19.27 -2.13 -9.58
C GLY A 349 19.60 -3.03 -8.39
N GLN A 350 20.80 -2.83 -7.82
CA GLN A 350 21.28 -3.53 -6.64
C GLN A 350 21.88 -2.51 -5.68
N THR A 351 21.54 -2.60 -4.37
CA THR A 351 22.14 -1.71 -3.38
C THR A 351 23.65 -1.91 -3.29
N PRO A 352 24.46 -0.86 -3.04
CA PRO A 352 25.90 -0.99 -2.91
C PRO A 352 26.35 -1.98 -1.82
N SER A 353 25.54 -2.14 -0.78
CA SER A 353 25.78 -3.10 0.29
C SER A 353 25.46 -4.55 -0.09
N GLY A 354 24.75 -4.77 -1.21
CA GLY A 354 24.23 -6.10 -1.57
C GLY A 354 23.07 -6.60 -0.73
N SER A 355 22.59 -5.82 0.27
CA SER A 355 21.49 -6.22 1.15
C SER A 355 20.12 -6.30 0.46
N GLY A 356 19.99 -5.64 -0.70
CA GLY A 356 18.74 -5.61 -1.47
C GLY A 356 17.82 -4.45 -1.11
N PHE A 357 16.66 -4.46 -1.76
CA PHE A 357 15.56 -3.52 -1.51
C PHE A 357 14.45 -4.19 -0.72
N TRP A 358 13.64 -3.37 -0.05
CA TRP A 358 12.47 -3.87 0.69
C TRP A 358 11.17 -3.56 -0.04
N HIS A 359 10.81 -2.28 -0.20
CA HIS A 359 9.66 -1.89 -1.03
C HIS A 359 10.14 -1.24 -2.31
N VAL A 360 9.43 -1.50 -3.38
CA VAL A 360 9.83 -1.10 -4.73
C VAL A 360 8.65 -0.57 -5.52
N HIS A 361 8.93 0.34 -6.44
CA HIS A 361 7.94 0.85 -7.40
C HIS A 361 8.62 1.27 -8.71
N GLY A 362 7.84 1.56 -9.74
CA GLY A 362 8.32 2.07 -11.02
C GLY A 362 7.49 3.23 -11.55
N SER A 363 8.09 4.09 -12.34
CA SER A 363 7.36 5.14 -13.06
C SER A 363 6.51 4.53 -14.19
N SER A 364 5.32 5.09 -14.42
CA SER A 364 4.36 4.56 -15.40
C SER A 364 4.82 4.67 -16.86
N ASP A 365 5.83 5.54 -17.13
CA ASP A 365 6.48 5.69 -18.43
C ASP A 365 7.59 4.65 -18.68
N GLY A 366 7.88 3.82 -17.68
CA GLY A 366 8.91 2.77 -17.75
C GLY A 366 10.33 3.25 -17.65
N ARG A 367 10.61 4.53 -17.37
CA ARG A 367 11.97 5.08 -17.30
C ARG A 367 12.69 4.77 -16.00
N PHE A 368 11.98 4.90 -14.88
CA PHE A 368 12.57 4.85 -13.56
C PHE A 368 12.00 3.71 -12.72
N ALA A 369 12.82 3.27 -11.78
CA ALA A 369 12.40 2.50 -10.63
C ALA A 369 12.90 3.16 -9.35
N VAL A 370 12.26 2.89 -8.23
CA VAL A 370 12.64 3.37 -6.91
C VAL A 370 12.47 2.25 -5.90
N GLY A 371 13.39 2.18 -4.95
CA GLY A 371 13.28 1.24 -3.84
C GLY A 371 13.86 1.81 -2.55
N ASP A 372 13.31 1.40 -1.42
CA ASP A 372 13.92 1.63 -0.11
C ASP A 372 14.77 0.42 0.29
N ASP A 373 15.94 0.68 0.85
CA ASP A 373 16.82 -0.34 1.41
C ASP A 373 16.51 -0.61 2.90
N PHE A 374 17.24 -1.56 3.48
CA PHE A 374 17.06 -1.89 4.91
C PHE A 374 17.54 -0.81 5.87
N SER A 375 18.31 0.18 5.41
CA SER A 375 18.64 1.38 6.17
C SER A 375 17.59 2.48 6.02
N ARG A 376 16.54 2.23 5.22
CA ARG A 376 15.45 3.14 4.87
C ARG A 376 15.92 4.35 4.07
N SER A 377 16.94 4.14 3.27
CA SER A 377 17.38 5.08 2.24
C SER A 377 16.68 4.76 0.93
N LEU A 378 16.36 5.78 0.15
CA LEU A 378 15.74 5.63 -1.16
C LEU A 378 16.77 5.73 -2.27
N TYR A 379 16.67 4.82 -3.22
CA TYR A 379 17.47 4.85 -4.44
C TYR A 379 16.58 5.01 -5.65
N LEU A 380 16.92 5.98 -6.50
CA LEU A 380 16.35 6.16 -7.83
C LEU A 380 17.21 5.42 -8.84
N ILE A 381 16.56 4.69 -9.75
CA ILE A 381 17.21 3.84 -10.75
C ILE A 381 16.72 4.25 -12.13
N ASP A 382 17.63 4.55 -13.06
CA ASP A 382 17.33 4.62 -14.49
C ASP A 382 17.36 3.19 -15.06
N ARG A 383 16.21 2.72 -15.52
CA ARG A 383 16.00 1.33 -15.93
C ARG A 383 16.75 0.96 -17.20
N ALA A 384 17.04 1.92 -18.06
CA ALA A 384 17.74 1.68 -19.34
C ALA A 384 19.26 1.57 -19.16
N SER A 385 19.84 2.44 -18.35
CA SER A 385 21.27 2.47 -18.10
C SER A 385 21.71 1.68 -16.87
N HIS A 386 20.75 1.32 -15.99
CA HIS A 386 21.00 0.77 -14.66
C HIS A 386 21.77 1.73 -13.73
N ALA A 387 21.87 3.00 -14.12
CA ALA A 387 22.42 4.02 -13.23
C ALA A 387 21.54 4.17 -12.00
N MET A 388 22.17 4.31 -10.85
CA MET A 388 21.48 4.37 -9.58
C MET A 388 22.03 5.53 -8.74
N MET A 389 21.15 6.29 -8.10
CA MET A 389 21.54 7.33 -7.18
C MET A 389 20.85 7.16 -5.82
N LEU A 390 21.57 7.46 -4.76
CA LEU A 390 21.01 7.64 -3.44
C LEU A 390 20.21 8.94 -3.45
N LEU A 391 18.88 8.81 -3.40
CA LEU A 391 17.96 9.93 -3.56
C LEU A 391 17.74 10.68 -2.23
N THR A 392 17.52 9.93 -1.16
CA THR A 392 17.32 10.51 0.18
C THR A 392 17.56 9.47 1.27
N THR A 393 17.85 9.93 2.49
CA THR A 393 18.23 9.12 3.66
C THR A 393 17.46 9.56 4.92
N GLY A 394 17.72 8.90 6.04
CA GLY A 394 17.27 9.38 7.35
C GLY A 394 15.78 9.18 7.63
N HIS A 395 15.08 8.39 6.85
CA HIS A 395 13.68 8.04 7.07
C HIS A 395 13.57 7.04 8.20
N ARG A 396 13.87 7.50 9.41
CA ARG A 396 13.87 6.66 10.61
C ARG A 396 12.52 6.00 10.78
N THR A 397 12.54 4.73 11.05
CA THR A 397 11.41 4.05 11.64
C THR A 397 11.95 2.97 12.56
N THR A 398 11.63 3.06 13.84
CA THR A 398 11.76 1.95 14.79
C THR A 398 10.46 1.15 14.82
N ALA A 399 9.43 1.64 14.14
CA ALA A 399 8.25 0.87 13.81
C ALA A 399 8.60 -0.18 12.75
N ALA A 400 7.80 -1.20 12.67
CA ALA A 400 7.94 -2.26 11.67
C ALA A 400 7.74 -1.76 10.22
N ASP A 401 7.44 -0.49 10.02
CA ASP A 401 7.08 0.04 8.70
C ASP A 401 8.19 0.85 8.04
N HIS A 402 8.18 0.86 6.72
CA HIS A 402 9.19 1.41 5.83
C HIS A 402 8.64 2.61 5.02
N PRO A 403 9.47 3.30 4.21
CA PRO A 403 9.05 4.42 3.37
C PRO A 403 7.98 4.10 2.33
N HIS A 404 7.92 2.88 1.78
CA HIS A 404 6.95 2.48 0.76
C HIS A 404 6.90 3.43 -0.45
N PRO A 405 8.00 3.64 -1.18
CA PRO A 405 8.03 4.64 -2.25
C PRO A 405 7.01 4.33 -3.35
N THR A 406 6.33 5.37 -3.84
CA THR A 406 5.35 5.28 -4.93
C THR A 406 5.48 6.48 -5.84
N PHE A 407 5.69 6.28 -7.14
CA PHE A 407 5.74 7.38 -8.11
C PHE A 407 4.38 8.07 -8.27
N SER A 408 4.43 9.38 -8.45
CA SER A 408 3.29 10.15 -8.95
C SER A 408 2.89 9.69 -10.36
N PRO A 409 1.63 9.91 -10.78
CA PRO A 409 1.17 9.51 -12.11
C PRO A 409 2.01 10.06 -13.29
N ASP A 410 2.61 11.22 -13.12
CA ASP A 410 3.49 11.89 -14.10
C ASP A 410 4.97 11.50 -13.98
N GLY A 411 5.33 10.65 -13.00
CA GLY A 411 6.69 10.16 -12.80
C GLY A 411 7.70 11.19 -12.29
N THR A 412 7.25 12.39 -11.88
CA THR A 412 8.14 13.49 -11.48
C THR A 412 8.41 13.56 -9.99
N ARG A 413 7.63 12.86 -9.19
CA ARG A 413 7.66 12.85 -7.73
C ARG A 413 7.47 11.44 -7.18
N ILE A 414 7.92 11.24 -5.97
CA ILE A 414 7.78 9.99 -5.23
C ILE A 414 7.16 10.32 -3.88
N GLU A 415 6.02 9.70 -3.57
CA GLU A 415 5.46 9.74 -2.23
C GLU A 415 6.09 8.66 -1.36
N ILE A 416 6.40 9.03 -0.12
CA ILE A 416 6.83 8.12 0.93
C ILE A 416 6.13 8.45 2.25
N GLN A 417 6.18 7.52 3.19
CA GLN A 417 5.97 7.80 4.60
C GLN A 417 7.31 7.84 5.32
N SER A 418 7.48 8.78 6.24
CA SER A 418 8.77 8.99 6.89
C SER A 418 8.62 9.42 8.35
N ALA A 419 9.44 8.85 9.23
CA ALA A 419 9.55 9.29 10.61
C ALA A 419 10.69 10.28 10.84
N MET A 420 11.22 10.92 9.78
CA MET A 420 12.34 11.86 9.87
C MET A 420 12.04 13.03 10.81
N LEU A 421 10.78 13.50 10.86
CA LEU A 421 10.36 14.59 11.74
C LEU A 421 10.09 14.15 13.17
N SER A 422 10.02 12.86 13.44
CA SER A 422 9.67 12.31 14.73
C SER A 422 10.88 12.22 15.66
N ALA A 423 10.74 12.72 16.86
CA ALA A 423 11.80 12.64 17.88
C ALA A 423 12.06 11.19 18.34
N ASP A 424 11.02 10.36 18.37
CA ASP A 424 11.11 8.94 18.75
C ASP A 424 11.42 8.00 17.56
N GLY A 425 11.44 8.52 16.34
CA GLY A 425 11.66 7.74 15.12
C GLY A 425 10.52 6.80 14.73
N ARG A 426 9.31 6.96 15.29
CA ARG A 426 8.16 6.06 15.11
C ARG A 426 6.98 6.69 14.41
N THR A 427 6.77 7.99 14.61
CA THR A 427 5.62 8.70 14.06
C THR A 427 5.86 9.00 12.59
N LEU A 428 5.10 8.38 11.73
CA LEU A 428 5.19 8.54 10.28
C LEU A 428 4.43 9.78 9.81
N ASN A 429 4.95 10.42 8.80
CA ASN A 429 4.33 11.56 8.11
C ASN A 429 4.43 11.36 6.60
N ILE A 430 3.47 11.93 5.86
CA ILE A 430 3.45 11.88 4.39
C ILE A 430 4.50 12.86 3.83
N CYS A 431 5.36 12.37 2.97
CA CYS A 431 6.47 13.13 2.41
C CYS A 431 6.57 12.92 0.90
N ILE A 432 6.82 14.01 0.18
CA ILE A 432 7.10 14.03 -1.25
C ILE A 432 8.59 14.23 -1.49
N VAL A 433 9.15 13.38 -2.31
CA VAL A 433 10.54 13.43 -2.75
C VAL A 433 10.55 13.72 -4.26
N PRO A 434 11.16 14.82 -4.73
CA PRO A 434 11.20 15.12 -6.16
C PRO A 434 12.15 14.18 -6.89
N VAL A 435 11.81 13.80 -8.12
CA VAL A 435 12.79 13.24 -9.07
C VAL A 435 13.68 14.40 -9.53
N PRO A 436 15.01 14.28 -9.45
CA PRO A 436 15.90 15.38 -9.82
C PRO A 436 15.72 15.81 -11.28
N GLU A 437 15.67 17.12 -11.52
CA GLU A 437 15.47 17.67 -12.88
C GLU A 437 16.48 17.13 -13.91
N ALA A 438 17.72 16.88 -13.49
CA ALA A 438 18.75 16.33 -14.36
C ALA A 438 18.36 14.94 -14.92
N TRP A 439 17.61 14.16 -14.15
CA TRP A 439 17.12 12.84 -14.55
C TRP A 439 15.87 12.92 -15.42
N LEU A 440 15.06 13.97 -15.26
CA LEU A 440 13.86 14.17 -16.06
C LEU A 440 14.13 14.65 -17.49
N LYS A 441 15.30 15.27 -17.74
CA LYS A 441 15.66 15.81 -19.06
C LYS A 441 15.93 14.66 -20.05
N PRO A 442 15.37 14.71 -21.28
CA PRO A 442 15.72 13.76 -22.32
C PRO A 442 17.19 13.89 -22.70
N GLY A 443 17.93 12.81 -22.76
CA GLY A 443 19.24 12.77 -23.43
C GLY A 443 20.48 13.04 -22.57
N VAL A 444 20.38 13.14 -21.26
CA VAL A 444 21.57 13.02 -20.37
C VAL A 444 21.77 11.53 -20.08
N ARG A 445 22.49 10.86 -20.95
CA ARG A 445 22.96 9.48 -20.79
C ARG A 445 24.48 9.49 -20.63
#